data_5dc1990b3b498bee6f6e7dda9aa6abeb
#
_entry.id   5dc1990b3b498bee6f6e7dda9aa6abeb
#
_cell.length_a   1.000
_cell.length_b   1.000
_cell.length_c   1.000
_cell.angle_alpha   90.00
_cell.angle_beta   90.00
_cell.angle_gamma   90.00
#
_symmetry.space_group_name_H-M   'P 1'
#
loop_
_entity.id
_entity.type
_entity.pdbx_description
1 polymer ?
#
loop_
_entity_poly.entity_id
_entity_poly.type
_entity_poly.pdbx_seq_one_letter_code
_entity_poly.pdbx_strand_id
1 'polypeptide(L)'
;MHWLLRRLPCAVAVTFSLFVCVVIPPNAEQRVLAHELQPAEPIAGSLLIVGGGPLPAEIIDRFFVLAGAEKARIIIVTTASSLAGTPDAVARHASWFDRKFDSIKFLHTRRREEANDPFFSQCLNEASGIWFMGGNQNWLAEAYLGTLVEERCHDLLKRGGVVGGTSAGAAIMSKVMIAGGYSDPFVASGFGFLPGTIIDQHFKKRSRQSRLLKALDLCPGLVGIGIDESTALVVSGRSLQVVGNSDVSLYLAGTSDRMMQKQTLLTGQTEDFVGLSQAAVARTKPHVSGIQHSAPEVKKGTLIIVGGGPLPPEAIARFLMAAGGNESPLIIVSNAIGDDSDDKQVSAELTAAGASNVHHIHSENGSQPLNADFRAVLEQARGVWFTGGRLGRQVNTDPDGSLLSLLQQVLLRGGVIGGTSAGATIEGEDRVLADSVGNQELVADGYQQGFVFLPGAAIDQHFTKCDRLADRVRLKRSISELVGIGIDDATAMIVRGTIMEVVGSNQVAVFDRQPDDSQAQPEFSIIKTGQKYDFKHRRLLGSTGLPMTETK
;
A
#
# COMPACT_ATOMS: atom_id res chain seq x y z
N MET A 1 38.35 21.14 -87.05
CA MET A 1 39.48 20.55 -86.25
C MET A 1 39.04 20.52 -84.80
N HIS A 2 38.64 19.35 -84.42
CA HIS A 2 38.95 18.60 -83.20
C HIS A 2 38.74 19.33 -81.85
N TRP A 3 37.98 18.91 -80.98
CA TRP A 3 37.77 17.67 -80.14
C TRP A 3 37.54 18.21 -78.77
N LEU A 4 36.81 17.79 -77.83
CA LEU A 4 36.27 16.52 -77.36
C LEU A 4 35.26 16.79 -76.21
N LEU A 5 34.16 16.12 -76.32
CA LEU A 5 33.19 15.93 -75.23
C LEU A 5 33.85 15.19 -74.04
N ARG A 6 33.65 15.68 -72.83
CA ARG A 6 33.64 14.79 -71.65
C ARG A 6 32.43 15.06 -70.81
N ARG A 7 31.55 14.09 -70.83
CA ARG A 7 30.44 13.93 -69.85
C ARG A 7 31.07 13.65 -68.49
N LEU A 8 30.60 14.35 -67.42
CA LEU A 8 30.75 13.95 -66.02
C LEU A 8 29.39 13.50 -65.53
N PRO A 9 29.27 12.33 -64.83
CA PRO A 9 28.04 11.86 -64.28
C PRO A 9 27.69 12.63 -63.02
N CYS A 10 26.42 13.02 -62.84
CA CYS A 10 25.83 13.46 -61.59
C CYS A 10 25.98 12.34 -60.54
N ALA A 11 26.91 12.49 -59.62
CA ALA A 11 26.92 11.72 -58.40
C ALA A 11 25.84 12.27 -57.45
N VAL A 12 24.76 11.54 -57.32
CA VAL A 12 23.77 11.74 -56.25
C VAL A 12 24.49 11.31 -54.95
N ALA A 13 24.92 12.29 -54.17
CA ALA A 13 25.42 12.05 -52.84
C ALA A 13 24.22 11.74 -51.93
N VAL A 14 23.94 10.44 -51.74
CA VAL A 14 23.10 9.97 -50.66
C VAL A 14 23.86 10.13 -49.38
N THR A 15 23.64 11.22 -48.67
CA THR A 15 24.11 11.38 -47.27
C THR A 15 23.35 10.42 -46.41
N PHE A 16 23.93 9.26 -46.15
CA PHE A 16 23.53 8.42 -45.01
C PHE A 16 23.90 9.20 -43.75
N SER A 17 22.93 9.85 -43.12
CA SER A 17 23.03 10.26 -41.73
C SER A 17 23.09 8.98 -40.90
N LEU A 18 24.31 8.56 -40.54
CA LEU A 18 24.50 7.62 -39.44
C LEU A 18 23.93 8.30 -38.18
N PHE A 19 22.69 7.94 -37.81
CA PHE A 19 22.27 8.06 -36.44
C PHE A 19 23.16 7.14 -35.62
N VAL A 20 24.24 7.70 -35.05
CA VAL A 20 24.95 7.07 -33.95
C VAL A 20 23.95 7.10 -32.79
N CYS A 21 23.18 6.02 -32.64
CA CYS A 21 22.59 5.70 -31.36
C CYS A 21 23.76 5.55 -30.39
N VAL A 22 24.06 6.60 -29.61
CA VAL A 22 24.91 6.49 -28.44
C VAL A 22 24.13 5.58 -27.51
N VAL A 23 24.43 4.28 -27.56
CA VAL A 23 24.02 3.33 -26.54
C VAL A 23 24.81 3.72 -25.30
N ILE A 24 24.25 4.63 -24.49
CA ILE A 24 24.74 4.89 -23.13
C ILE A 24 24.63 3.56 -22.41
N PRO A 25 25.73 3.04 -21.84
CA PRO A 25 25.65 1.77 -21.14
C PRO A 25 24.61 1.89 -20.02
N PRO A 26 23.75 0.86 -19.85
CA PRO A 26 22.58 0.92 -18.95
C PRO A 26 22.91 1.26 -17.49
N ASN A 27 24.17 1.31 -17.11
CA ASN A 27 24.60 1.46 -15.72
C ASN A 27 24.73 2.89 -15.18
N ALA A 28 24.73 3.94 -16.00
CA ALA A 28 24.94 5.31 -15.52
C ALA A 28 23.63 6.07 -15.28
N GLU A 29 22.66 6.05 -16.21
CA GLU A 29 21.35 6.69 -16.01
C GLU A 29 20.47 5.90 -15.02
N GLN A 30 20.57 4.57 -15.01
CA GLN A 30 19.85 3.73 -14.07
C GLN A 30 20.33 3.91 -12.62
N ARG A 31 21.63 4.19 -12.39
CA ARG A 31 22.17 4.54 -11.06
C ARG A 31 21.72 5.93 -10.60
N VAL A 32 21.50 6.88 -11.51
CA VAL A 32 21.00 8.23 -11.16
C VAL A 32 19.53 8.17 -10.74
N LEU A 33 18.70 7.32 -11.36
CA LEU A 33 17.29 7.12 -10.94
C LEU A 33 17.14 6.42 -9.59
N ALA A 34 18.12 5.62 -9.17
CA ALA A 34 18.12 4.91 -7.89
C ALA A 34 18.59 5.78 -6.70
N HIS A 35 19.19 6.94 -6.93
CA HIS A 35 19.84 7.72 -5.87
C HIS A 35 18.91 8.64 -5.07
N GLU A 36 17.63 8.78 -5.45
CA GLU A 36 16.65 9.64 -4.76
C GLU A 36 15.26 8.99 -4.63
N LEU A 37 15.20 7.70 -4.29
CA LEU A 37 13.93 7.07 -4.03
C LEU A 37 13.41 7.52 -2.66
N GLN A 38 12.57 8.56 -2.67
CA GLN A 38 11.74 8.91 -1.53
C GLN A 38 10.42 8.13 -1.64
N PRO A 39 9.85 7.69 -0.51
CA PRO A 39 8.50 7.15 -0.51
C PRO A 39 7.52 8.15 -1.13
N ALA A 40 6.52 7.65 -1.84
CA ALA A 40 5.50 8.50 -2.42
C ALA A 40 4.65 9.17 -1.34
N GLU A 41 4.23 10.40 -1.62
CA GLU A 41 3.26 11.14 -0.82
C GLU A 41 1.82 10.92 -1.34
N PRO A 42 0.79 11.21 -0.53
CA PRO A 42 -0.60 11.17 -0.99
C PRO A 42 -0.82 12.10 -2.21
N ILE A 43 -1.63 11.65 -3.17
CA ILE A 43 -1.96 12.44 -4.36
C ILE A 43 -3.01 13.50 -4.02
N ALA A 44 -2.77 14.76 -4.34
CA ALA A 44 -3.70 15.86 -4.05
C ALA A 44 -4.99 15.78 -4.88
N GLY A 45 -4.90 15.38 -6.15
CA GLY A 45 -6.02 15.13 -7.05
C GLY A 45 -6.34 13.66 -7.18
N SER A 46 -6.76 13.24 -8.39
CA SER A 46 -7.03 11.84 -8.69
C SER A 46 -6.36 11.39 -9.98
N LEU A 47 -5.96 10.12 -10.03
CA LEU A 47 -5.52 9.48 -11.27
C LEU A 47 -6.50 8.37 -11.65
N LEU A 48 -6.72 8.17 -12.96
CA LEU A 48 -7.47 7.05 -13.50
C LEU A 48 -6.65 6.37 -14.59
N ILE A 49 -5.99 5.29 -14.24
CA ILE A 49 -4.92 4.63 -15.01
C ILE A 49 -5.47 3.36 -15.63
N VAL A 50 -5.66 3.34 -16.96
CA VAL A 50 -6.33 2.22 -17.66
C VAL A 50 -5.31 1.37 -18.41
N GLY A 51 -5.38 0.05 -18.22
CA GLY A 51 -4.47 -0.90 -18.85
C GLY A 51 -4.59 -1.02 -20.38
N GLY A 52 -5.61 -0.43 -20.98
CA GLY A 52 -5.84 -0.46 -22.42
C GLY A 52 -7.09 -1.26 -22.82
N GLY A 53 -7.22 -1.57 -24.11
CA GLY A 53 -8.40 -2.24 -24.65
C GLY A 53 -9.64 -1.35 -24.71
N PRO A 54 -10.84 -1.95 -24.88
CA PRO A 54 -12.10 -1.22 -24.79
C PRO A 54 -12.27 -0.54 -23.44
N LEU A 55 -12.86 0.65 -23.42
CA LEU A 55 -13.18 1.38 -22.19
C LEU A 55 -14.62 1.05 -21.77
N PRO A 56 -14.86 0.29 -20.69
CA PRO A 56 -16.18 0.12 -20.10
C PRO A 56 -16.82 1.46 -19.72
N ALA A 57 -18.15 1.57 -19.82
CA ALA A 57 -18.87 2.78 -19.46
C ALA A 57 -18.59 3.22 -18.01
N GLU A 58 -18.48 2.27 -17.08
CA GLU A 58 -18.14 2.49 -15.69
C GLU A 58 -16.84 3.28 -15.50
N ILE A 59 -15.79 2.94 -16.26
CA ILE A 59 -14.50 3.63 -16.20
C ILE A 59 -14.64 5.07 -16.69
N ILE A 60 -15.38 5.28 -17.80
CA ILE A 60 -15.61 6.61 -18.35
C ILE A 60 -16.44 7.44 -17.36
N ASP A 61 -17.51 6.86 -16.82
CA ASP A 61 -18.38 7.52 -15.84
C ASP A 61 -17.60 7.90 -14.56
N ARG A 62 -16.72 7.02 -14.10
CA ARG A 62 -15.83 7.32 -12.97
C ARG A 62 -14.93 8.51 -13.24
N PHE A 63 -14.35 8.60 -14.45
CA PHE A 63 -13.55 9.75 -14.86
C PHE A 63 -14.36 11.05 -14.86
N PHE A 64 -15.58 11.04 -15.43
CA PHE A 64 -16.46 12.21 -15.42
C PHE A 64 -16.84 12.66 -14.00
N VAL A 65 -17.15 11.73 -13.11
CA VAL A 65 -17.46 12.04 -11.71
C VAL A 65 -16.27 12.71 -11.04
N LEU A 66 -15.05 12.19 -11.21
CA LEU A 66 -13.83 12.76 -10.66
C LEU A 66 -13.49 14.13 -11.29
N ALA A 67 -13.88 14.36 -12.56
CA ALA A 67 -13.70 15.63 -13.26
C ALA A 67 -14.75 16.69 -12.89
N GLY A 68 -15.75 16.39 -12.05
CA GLY A 68 -16.79 17.31 -11.62
C GLY A 68 -18.16 17.09 -12.27
N ALA A 69 -18.42 15.92 -12.83
CA ALA A 69 -19.68 15.49 -13.43
C ALA A 69 -20.19 16.49 -14.50
N GLU A 70 -21.37 17.08 -14.31
CA GLU A 70 -21.96 18.03 -15.27
C GLU A 70 -21.13 19.32 -15.45
N LYS A 71 -20.24 19.65 -14.50
CA LYS A 71 -19.32 20.79 -14.57
C LYS A 71 -17.95 20.42 -15.13
N ALA A 72 -17.76 19.19 -15.60
CA ALA A 72 -16.47 18.71 -16.07
C ALA A 72 -15.99 19.49 -17.30
N ARG A 73 -14.79 20.04 -17.21
CA ARG A 73 -14.04 20.65 -18.33
C ARG A 73 -12.87 19.74 -18.66
N ILE A 74 -13.01 19.01 -19.74
CA ILE A 74 -12.13 17.91 -20.09
C ILE A 74 -11.22 18.29 -21.26
N ILE A 75 -9.94 17.97 -21.12
CA ILE A 75 -8.97 18.05 -22.22
C ILE A 75 -8.53 16.64 -22.60
N ILE A 76 -8.75 16.25 -23.85
CA ILE A 76 -8.29 14.98 -24.41
C ILE A 76 -6.99 15.20 -25.17
N VAL A 77 -5.89 14.60 -24.67
CA VAL A 77 -4.56 14.69 -25.27
C VAL A 77 -4.37 13.53 -26.23
N THR A 78 -4.30 13.81 -27.52
CA THR A 78 -4.27 12.80 -28.59
C THR A 78 -2.86 12.45 -29.07
N THR A 79 -1.82 13.08 -28.57
CA THR A 79 -0.43 13.07 -29.10
C THR A 79 0.19 11.68 -29.20
N ALA A 80 -0.16 10.74 -28.31
CA ALA A 80 0.28 9.35 -28.42
C ALA A 80 -0.29 8.60 -29.62
N SER A 81 -1.44 9.02 -30.12
CA SER A 81 -2.14 8.36 -31.22
C SER A 81 -1.51 8.67 -32.60
N SER A 82 -1.46 7.66 -33.46
CA SER A 82 -1.13 7.87 -34.88
C SER A 82 -2.19 8.69 -35.62
N LEU A 83 -3.41 8.78 -35.05
CA LEU A 83 -4.53 9.56 -35.57
C LEU A 83 -4.60 10.98 -34.99
N ALA A 84 -3.61 11.38 -34.18
CA ALA A 84 -3.59 12.69 -33.55
C ALA A 84 -3.75 13.81 -34.57
N GLY A 85 -4.59 14.81 -34.26
CA GLY A 85 -4.91 15.91 -35.16
C GLY A 85 -5.91 15.57 -36.28
N THR A 86 -6.46 14.37 -36.34
CA THR A 86 -7.46 13.97 -37.35
C THR A 86 -8.87 13.87 -36.76
N PRO A 87 -9.94 13.94 -37.58
CA PRO A 87 -11.31 13.72 -37.13
C PRO A 87 -11.52 12.34 -36.47
N ASP A 88 -10.77 11.31 -36.90
CA ASP A 88 -10.88 9.96 -36.34
C ASP A 88 -10.42 9.89 -34.86
N ALA A 89 -9.49 10.75 -34.44
CA ALA A 89 -9.12 10.87 -33.05
C ALA A 89 -10.31 11.35 -32.17
N VAL A 90 -11.13 12.26 -32.71
CA VAL A 90 -12.36 12.74 -32.06
C VAL A 90 -13.44 11.65 -32.08
N ALA A 91 -13.64 10.99 -33.21
CA ALA A 91 -14.66 9.95 -33.39
C ALA A 91 -14.49 8.78 -32.43
N ARG A 92 -13.26 8.43 -32.02
CA ARG A 92 -12.98 7.40 -31.03
C ARG A 92 -13.54 7.72 -29.64
N HIS A 93 -13.88 8.98 -29.37
CA HIS A 93 -14.47 9.44 -28.10
C HIS A 93 -15.95 9.80 -28.24
N ALA A 94 -16.61 9.37 -29.35
CA ALA A 94 -18.00 9.73 -29.62
C ALA A 94 -18.93 9.38 -28.44
N SER A 95 -18.75 8.21 -27.81
CA SER A 95 -19.55 7.79 -26.65
C SER A 95 -19.39 8.67 -25.41
N TRP A 96 -18.36 9.52 -25.35
CA TRP A 96 -18.19 10.45 -24.22
C TRP A 96 -19.21 11.60 -24.31
N PHE A 97 -19.63 11.96 -25.53
CA PHE A 97 -20.60 13.03 -25.77
C PHE A 97 -22.05 12.65 -25.43
N ASP A 98 -22.28 11.38 -25.08
CA ASP A 98 -23.56 10.92 -24.51
C ASP A 98 -23.76 11.39 -23.07
N ARG A 99 -22.72 11.92 -22.42
CA ARG A 99 -22.73 12.41 -21.05
C ARG A 99 -22.92 13.91 -20.97
N LYS A 100 -23.41 14.38 -19.83
CA LYS A 100 -23.48 15.82 -19.56
C LYS A 100 -22.13 16.31 -19.03
N PHE A 101 -21.63 17.39 -19.57
CA PHE A 101 -20.37 18.06 -19.20
C PHE A 101 -20.42 19.54 -19.61
N ASP A 102 -19.51 20.35 -19.08
CA ASP A 102 -19.35 21.76 -19.47
C ASP A 102 -18.62 21.87 -20.82
N SER A 103 -17.45 21.26 -20.96
CA SER A 103 -16.69 21.29 -22.21
C SER A 103 -15.75 20.11 -22.39
N ILE A 104 -15.55 19.71 -23.66
CA ILE A 104 -14.47 18.80 -24.07
C ILE A 104 -13.67 19.50 -25.19
N LYS A 105 -12.34 19.56 -24.99
CA LYS A 105 -11.39 20.07 -25.98
C LYS A 105 -10.33 19.04 -26.28
N PHE A 106 -9.72 19.11 -27.45
CA PHE A 106 -8.63 18.23 -27.88
C PHE A 106 -7.33 19.01 -27.92
N LEU A 107 -6.26 18.42 -27.38
CA LEU A 107 -4.92 18.99 -27.39
C LEU A 107 -3.95 18.06 -28.11
N HIS A 108 -3.18 18.61 -29.05
CA HIS A 108 -2.16 17.85 -29.76
C HIS A 108 -1.03 18.74 -30.27
N THR A 109 0.20 18.37 -29.92
CA THR A 109 1.42 18.78 -30.63
C THR A 109 2.49 17.71 -30.43
N ARG A 110 3.47 17.66 -31.33
CA ARG A 110 4.72 16.90 -31.18
C ARG A 110 5.94 17.83 -31.14
N ARG A 111 5.70 19.13 -31.09
CA ARG A 111 6.75 20.15 -31.02
C ARG A 111 6.87 20.70 -29.60
N ARG A 112 8.05 20.56 -29.00
CA ARG A 112 8.31 21.03 -27.62
C ARG A 112 8.15 22.54 -27.49
N GLU A 113 8.54 23.29 -28.52
CA GLU A 113 8.40 24.76 -28.55
C GLU A 113 6.93 25.17 -28.40
N GLU A 114 6.04 24.48 -29.10
CA GLU A 114 4.60 24.71 -28.98
C GLU A 114 4.04 24.27 -27.63
N ALA A 115 4.54 23.14 -27.06
CA ALA A 115 4.16 22.69 -25.74
C ALA A 115 4.61 23.66 -24.62
N ASN A 116 5.60 24.50 -24.88
CA ASN A 116 6.07 25.59 -24.01
C ASN A 116 5.38 26.93 -24.30
N ASP A 117 4.51 27.00 -25.29
CA ASP A 117 3.74 28.23 -25.56
C ASP A 117 2.63 28.38 -24.51
N PRO A 118 2.60 29.49 -23.74
CA PRO A 118 1.54 29.79 -22.78
C PRO A 118 0.14 29.80 -23.39
N PHE A 119 0.01 30.24 -24.65
CA PHE A 119 -1.28 30.27 -25.34
C PHE A 119 -1.76 28.87 -25.72
N PHE A 120 -0.88 28.00 -26.23
CA PHE A 120 -1.21 26.62 -26.56
C PHE A 120 -1.69 25.83 -25.33
N SER A 121 -1.00 25.98 -24.21
CA SER A 121 -1.27 25.24 -22.96
C SER A 121 -2.35 25.90 -22.08
N GLN A 122 -2.87 27.09 -22.46
CA GLN A 122 -3.82 27.88 -21.64
C GLN A 122 -5.10 27.10 -21.27
N CYS A 123 -5.60 26.26 -22.15
CA CYS A 123 -6.82 25.47 -21.91
C CYS A 123 -6.70 24.51 -20.70
N LEU A 124 -5.47 24.13 -20.30
CA LEU A 124 -5.20 23.30 -19.13
C LEU A 124 -5.42 24.00 -17.79
N ASN A 125 -5.36 25.36 -17.78
CA ASN A 125 -5.55 26.12 -16.53
C ASN A 125 -6.97 26.00 -15.98
N GLU A 126 -7.95 25.88 -16.87
CA GLU A 126 -9.37 25.78 -16.50
C GLU A 126 -9.90 24.36 -16.51
N ALA A 127 -9.10 23.40 -16.98
CA ALA A 127 -9.50 22.00 -17.02
C ALA A 127 -9.75 21.46 -15.61
N SER A 128 -10.76 20.62 -15.47
CA SER A 128 -10.98 19.79 -14.27
C SER A 128 -10.58 18.33 -14.49
N GLY A 129 -10.44 17.90 -15.76
CA GLY A 129 -9.96 16.58 -16.14
C GLY A 129 -9.09 16.61 -17.39
N ILE A 130 -8.02 15.83 -17.40
CA ILE A 130 -7.16 15.60 -18.56
C ILE A 130 -7.12 14.11 -18.86
N TRP A 131 -7.28 13.74 -20.14
CA TRP A 131 -7.22 12.35 -20.59
C TRP A 131 -6.15 12.14 -21.64
N PHE A 132 -5.17 11.27 -21.37
CA PHE A 132 -4.15 10.88 -22.34
C PHE A 132 -4.56 9.62 -23.11
N MET A 133 -4.62 9.72 -24.43
CA MET A 133 -4.93 8.59 -25.30
C MET A 133 -3.82 7.54 -25.34
N GLY A 134 -4.22 6.33 -25.77
CA GLY A 134 -3.29 5.26 -26.10
C GLY A 134 -2.54 5.49 -27.41
N GLY A 135 -1.45 4.73 -27.60
CA GLY A 135 -0.59 4.77 -28.78
C GLY A 135 0.89 4.58 -28.40
N ASN A 136 1.73 5.56 -28.69
CA ASN A 136 3.16 5.54 -28.36
C ASN A 136 3.45 6.55 -27.24
N GLN A 137 3.82 6.03 -26.06
CA GLN A 137 4.15 6.84 -24.89
C GLN A 137 5.40 7.71 -25.08
N ASN A 138 6.32 7.30 -25.94
CA ASN A 138 7.52 8.09 -26.23
C ASN A 138 7.18 9.42 -26.89
N TRP A 139 6.14 9.45 -27.73
CA TRP A 139 5.68 10.71 -28.33
C TRP A 139 5.11 11.69 -27.31
N LEU A 140 4.52 11.19 -26.21
CA LEU A 140 4.10 12.05 -25.09
C LEU A 140 5.32 12.60 -24.34
N ALA A 141 6.27 11.73 -24.03
CA ALA A 141 7.49 12.11 -23.34
C ALA A 141 8.32 13.12 -24.15
N GLU A 142 8.54 12.84 -25.43
CA GLU A 142 9.27 13.72 -26.36
C GLU A 142 8.62 15.11 -26.49
N ALA A 143 7.29 15.14 -26.57
CA ALA A 143 6.58 16.40 -26.76
C ALA A 143 6.45 17.22 -25.48
N TYR A 144 6.22 16.59 -24.32
CA TYR A 144 5.69 17.30 -23.15
C TYR A 144 6.58 17.26 -21.90
N LEU A 145 7.52 16.32 -21.74
CA LEU A 145 8.40 16.30 -20.56
C LEU A 145 9.20 17.60 -20.40
N GLY A 146 9.15 18.22 -19.23
CA GLY A 146 9.83 19.48 -18.94
C GLY A 146 9.27 20.69 -19.70
N THR A 147 7.97 20.67 -20.03
CA THR A 147 7.30 21.79 -20.70
C THR A 147 6.14 22.34 -19.87
N LEU A 148 5.60 23.51 -20.27
CA LEU A 148 4.41 24.09 -19.63
C LEU A 148 3.19 23.15 -19.65
N VAL A 149 3.05 22.26 -20.64
CA VAL A 149 1.97 21.26 -20.66
C VAL A 149 2.09 20.31 -19.47
N GLU A 150 3.28 19.75 -19.21
CA GLU A 150 3.49 18.88 -18.03
C GLU A 150 3.25 19.64 -16.72
N GLU A 151 3.81 20.84 -16.58
CA GLU A 151 3.65 21.69 -15.38
C GLU A 151 2.16 21.92 -15.08
N ARG A 152 1.35 22.30 -16.07
CA ARG A 152 -0.09 22.54 -15.90
C ARG A 152 -0.88 21.27 -15.59
N CYS A 153 -0.43 20.09 -16.04
CA CYS A 153 -1.02 18.82 -15.64
C CYS A 153 -0.77 18.54 -14.14
N HIS A 154 0.43 18.80 -13.64
CA HIS A 154 0.72 18.73 -12.21
C HIS A 154 -0.09 19.74 -11.40
N ASP A 155 -0.24 20.96 -11.90
CA ASP A 155 -1.05 21.98 -11.23
C ASP A 155 -2.54 21.61 -11.20
N LEU A 156 -3.05 20.94 -12.24
CA LEU A 156 -4.41 20.39 -12.23
C LEU A 156 -4.57 19.38 -11.07
N LEU A 157 -3.63 18.46 -10.88
CA LEU A 157 -3.67 17.51 -9.77
C LEU A 157 -3.61 18.24 -8.41
N LYS A 158 -2.73 19.22 -8.25
CA LYS A 158 -2.63 20.04 -7.01
C LYS A 158 -3.95 20.76 -6.69
N ARG A 159 -4.73 21.18 -7.71
CA ARG A 159 -6.06 21.78 -7.54
C ARG A 159 -7.19 20.80 -7.24
N GLY A 160 -6.88 19.49 -7.13
CA GLY A 160 -7.87 18.44 -6.90
C GLY A 160 -8.54 17.89 -8.16
N GLY A 161 -8.02 18.20 -9.37
CA GLY A 161 -8.52 17.67 -10.62
C GLY A 161 -8.11 16.23 -10.88
N VAL A 162 -8.54 15.67 -12.03
CA VAL A 162 -8.24 14.28 -12.40
C VAL A 162 -7.38 14.19 -13.67
N VAL A 163 -6.36 13.35 -13.64
CA VAL A 163 -5.62 12.92 -14.83
C VAL A 163 -5.94 11.46 -15.12
N GLY A 164 -6.51 11.20 -16.29
CA GLY A 164 -6.80 9.86 -16.78
C GLY A 164 -5.96 9.50 -18.00
N GLY A 165 -5.85 8.21 -18.29
CA GLY A 165 -5.20 7.77 -19.53
C GLY A 165 -5.22 6.28 -19.72
N THR A 166 -5.15 5.86 -20.99
CA THR A 166 -5.22 4.46 -21.39
C THR A 166 -3.95 4.02 -22.11
N SER A 167 -3.47 2.79 -21.86
CA SER A 167 -2.32 2.21 -22.55
C SER A 167 -1.08 3.12 -22.48
N ALA A 168 -0.65 3.77 -23.57
CA ALA A 168 0.45 4.75 -23.55
C ALA A 168 0.20 5.91 -22.58
N GLY A 169 -1.07 6.38 -22.48
CA GLY A 169 -1.49 7.38 -21.51
C GLY A 169 -1.42 6.91 -20.06
N ALA A 170 -1.52 5.61 -19.80
CA ALA A 170 -1.28 5.03 -18.48
C ALA A 170 0.23 4.93 -18.19
N ALA A 171 1.01 4.46 -19.16
CA ALA A 171 2.46 4.27 -18.99
C ALA A 171 3.20 5.56 -18.65
N ILE A 172 2.80 6.70 -19.25
CA ILE A 172 3.46 8.00 -19.03
C ILE A 172 3.28 8.56 -17.61
N MET A 173 2.31 8.05 -16.83
CA MET A 173 1.98 8.59 -15.51
C MET A 173 3.01 8.28 -14.44
N SER A 174 3.77 7.20 -14.58
CA SER A 174 4.89 6.89 -13.68
C SER A 174 6.10 7.78 -13.94
N LYS A 175 6.98 7.95 -12.94
CA LYS A 175 8.24 8.67 -13.11
C LYS A 175 9.24 7.84 -13.93
N VAL A 176 9.30 6.55 -13.64
CA VAL A 176 10.06 5.56 -14.43
C VAL A 176 9.04 4.83 -15.31
N MET A 177 9.11 5.07 -16.61
CA MET A 177 8.17 4.55 -17.60
C MET A 177 8.80 3.41 -18.39
N ILE A 178 8.07 2.32 -18.63
CA ILE A 178 8.48 1.33 -19.64
C ILE A 178 8.23 1.94 -21.03
N ALA A 179 9.29 2.40 -21.65
CA ALA A 179 9.24 3.06 -22.97
C ALA A 179 9.06 2.07 -24.13
N GLY A 180 9.49 0.81 -23.94
CA GLY A 180 9.39 -0.23 -24.96
C GLY A 180 9.99 -1.56 -24.49
N GLY A 181 10.24 -2.46 -25.45
CA GLY A 181 10.72 -3.81 -25.21
C GLY A 181 9.61 -4.83 -25.02
N TYR A 182 9.85 -6.08 -25.43
CA TYR A 182 8.90 -7.17 -25.27
C TYR A 182 9.22 -8.01 -24.03
N SER A 183 10.38 -8.61 -23.98
CA SER A 183 10.89 -9.37 -22.83
C SER A 183 11.96 -8.63 -22.05
N ASP A 184 12.67 -7.70 -22.70
CA ASP A 184 13.69 -6.87 -22.09
C ASP A 184 13.21 -5.41 -22.15
N PRO A 185 12.83 -4.81 -21.01
CA PRO A 185 12.23 -3.50 -20.97
C PRO A 185 13.27 -2.40 -21.19
N PHE A 186 12.92 -1.40 -21.98
CA PHE A 186 13.60 -0.11 -22.00
C PHE A 186 12.84 0.84 -21.09
N VAL A 187 13.50 1.39 -20.08
CA VAL A 187 12.93 2.38 -19.19
C VAL A 187 13.35 3.80 -19.61
N ALA A 188 12.45 4.76 -19.42
CA ALA A 188 12.66 6.17 -19.68
C ALA A 188 11.89 7.01 -18.64
N SER A 189 12.07 8.33 -18.67
CA SER A 189 11.31 9.23 -17.80
C SER A 189 9.86 9.37 -18.27
N GLY A 190 8.92 9.32 -17.34
CA GLY A 190 7.54 9.72 -17.52
C GLY A 190 7.21 10.96 -16.69
N PHE A 191 5.95 11.37 -16.65
CA PHE A 191 5.51 12.62 -15.99
C PHE A 191 5.58 12.57 -14.46
N GLY A 192 5.60 11.37 -13.86
CA GLY A 192 5.69 11.24 -12.42
C GLY A 192 4.42 11.66 -11.66
N PHE A 193 3.25 11.59 -12.29
CA PHE A 193 1.97 11.82 -11.60
C PHE A 193 1.73 10.79 -10.51
N LEU A 194 2.21 9.55 -10.69
CA LEU A 194 2.26 8.50 -9.69
C LEU A 194 3.74 8.16 -9.39
N PRO A 195 4.39 8.92 -8.49
CA PRO A 195 5.79 8.68 -8.16
C PRO A 195 5.97 7.32 -7.46
N GLY A 196 7.20 6.80 -7.45
CA GLY A 196 7.50 5.54 -6.77
C GLY A 196 6.94 4.28 -7.45
N THR A 197 6.53 4.37 -8.72
CA THR A 197 5.93 3.25 -9.45
C THR A 197 6.53 3.01 -10.83
N ILE A 198 6.36 1.78 -11.33
CA ILE A 198 6.48 1.41 -12.75
C ILE A 198 5.15 0.79 -13.17
N ILE A 199 4.53 1.33 -14.24
CA ILE A 199 3.23 0.87 -14.75
C ILE A 199 3.44 0.08 -16.03
N ASP A 200 2.87 -1.14 -16.08
CA ASP A 200 2.78 -1.95 -17.29
C ASP A 200 1.33 -2.24 -17.66
N GLN A 201 0.93 -1.79 -18.84
CA GLN A 201 -0.43 -1.87 -19.36
C GLN A 201 -0.62 -3.10 -20.29
N HIS A 202 -1.88 -3.47 -20.64
CA HIS A 202 -2.22 -4.71 -21.34
C HIS A 202 -1.58 -5.96 -20.69
N PHE A 203 -1.55 -5.98 -19.37
CA PHE A 203 -0.63 -6.79 -18.62
C PHE A 203 -0.80 -8.29 -18.83
N LYS A 204 -1.97 -8.84 -18.56
CA LYS A 204 -2.28 -10.26 -18.79
C LYS A 204 -2.44 -10.55 -20.28
N LYS A 205 -3.16 -9.67 -21.00
CA LYS A 205 -3.43 -9.84 -22.43
C LYS A 205 -2.16 -10.05 -23.26
N ARG A 206 -1.07 -9.41 -22.88
CA ARG A 206 0.23 -9.50 -23.59
C ARG A 206 1.30 -10.24 -22.80
N SER A 207 0.92 -10.97 -21.74
CA SER A 207 1.84 -11.77 -20.89
C SER A 207 3.07 -10.98 -20.41
N ARG A 208 2.84 -9.76 -19.90
CA ARG A 208 3.90 -8.78 -19.58
C ARG A 208 4.54 -8.93 -18.20
N GLN A 209 4.18 -9.96 -17.44
CA GLN A 209 4.71 -10.16 -16.09
C GLN A 209 6.25 -10.18 -16.06
N SER A 210 6.89 -10.96 -16.93
CA SER A 210 8.35 -11.06 -16.97
C SER A 210 9.00 -9.71 -17.30
N ARG A 211 8.37 -8.91 -18.16
CA ARG A 211 8.85 -7.57 -18.53
C ARG A 211 8.80 -6.61 -17.34
N LEU A 212 7.69 -6.60 -16.61
CA LEU A 212 7.55 -5.74 -15.42
C LEU A 212 8.54 -6.14 -14.32
N LEU A 213 8.73 -7.45 -14.08
CA LEU A 213 9.70 -7.93 -13.09
C LEU A 213 11.13 -7.51 -13.45
N LYS A 214 11.54 -7.66 -14.70
CA LYS A 214 12.86 -7.17 -15.15
C LYS A 214 13.01 -5.65 -15.01
N ALA A 215 11.94 -4.87 -15.24
CA ALA A 215 11.97 -3.44 -15.01
C ALA A 215 12.15 -3.10 -13.51
N LEU A 216 11.54 -3.89 -12.63
CA LEU A 216 11.71 -3.77 -11.18
C LEU A 216 13.12 -4.19 -10.73
N ASP A 217 13.73 -5.21 -11.35
CA ASP A 217 15.12 -5.60 -11.06
C ASP A 217 16.10 -4.44 -11.37
N LEU A 218 15.77 -3.62 -12.37
CA LEU A 218 16.53 -2.41 -12.70
C LEU A 218 16.28 -1.27 -11.70
N CYS A 219 15.09 -1.21 -11.08
CA CYS A 219 14.65 -0.15 -10.19
C CYS A 219 13.94 -0.73 -8.95
N PRO A 220 14.65 -1.43 -8.05
CA PRO A 220 14.05 -2.26 -6.99
C PRO A 220 13.26 -1.48 -5.94
N GLY A 221 13.46 -0.18 -5.80
CA GLY A 221 12.73 0.67 -4.85
C GLY A 221 11.37 1.17 -5.35
N LEU A 222 10.88 0.64 -6.48
CA LEU A 222 9.59 1.03 -7.04
C LEU A 222 8.54 -0.06 -6.87
N VAL A 223 7.27 0.34 -6.85
CA VAL A 223 6.12 -0.56 -6.92
C VAL A 223 5.82 -0.88 -8.38
N GLY A 224 5.85 -2.16 -8.75
CA GLY A 224 5.41 -2.62 -10.07
C GLY A 224 3.90 -2.75 -10.12
N ILE A 225 3.26 -2.12 -11.10
CA ILE A 225 1.82 -2.13 -11.29
C ILE A 225 1.48 -2.69 -12.67
N GLY A 226 0.91 -3.90 -12.72
CA GLY A 226 0.41 -4.52 -13.94
C GLY A 226 -1.10 -4.34 -14.06
N ILE A 227 -1.57 -3.58 -15.07
CA ILE A 227 -3.00 -3.30 -15.29
C ILE A 227 -3.44 -3.96 -16.59
N ASP A 228 -4.48 -4.80 -16.53
CA ASP A 228 -4.98 -5.49 -17.71
C ASP A 228 -5.98 -4.64 -18.52
N GLU A 229 -6.35 -5.12 -19.71
CA GLU A 229 -7.32 -4.45 -20.59
C GLU A 229 -8.68 -4.30 -19.90
N SER A 230 -9.42 -3.24 -20.28
CA SER A 230 -10.74 -2.91 -19.73
C SER A 230 -10.81 -2.79 -18.21
N THR A 231 -9.68 -2.46 -17.60
CA THR A 231 -9.50 -2.32 -16.14
C THR A 231 -8.75 -1.03 -15.84
N ALA A 232 -9.17 -0.35 -14.80
CA ALA A 232 -8.57 0.89 -14.32
C ALA A 232 -8.12 0.77 -12.88
N LEU A 233 -7.02 1.44 -12.56
CA LEU A 233 -6.60 1.77 -11.22
C LEU A 233 -6.94 3.22 -10.93
N VAL A 234 -7.84 3.48 -10.01
CA VAL A 234 -8.17 4.82 -9.49
C VAL A 234 -7.27 5.10 -8.31
N VAL A 235 -6.55 6.23 -8.36
CA VAL A 235 -5.71 6.68 -7.25
C VAL A 235 -6.28 7.98 -6.72
N SER A 236 -6.55 8.06 -5.41
CA SER A 236 -6.98 9.29 -4.74
C SER A 236 -6.41 9.32 -3.33
N GLY A 237 -5.72 10.39 -2.98
CA GLY A 237 -4.98 10.47 -1.72
C GLY A 237 -3.98 9.31 -1.60
N ARG A 238 -4.17 8.46 -0.60
CA ARG A 238 -3.37 7.25 -0.36
C ARG A 238 -3.93 6.00 -1.03
N SER A 239 -5.18 6.05 -1.49
CA SER A 239 -5.92 4.85 -1.89
C SER A 239 -5.73 4.52 -3.36
N LEU A 240 -5.42 3.25 -3.65
CA LEU A 240 -5.58 2.59 -4.93
C LEU A 240 -6.92 1.83 -4.91
N GLN A 241 -7.73 1.94 -5.95
CA GLN A 241 -8.99 1.19 -6.11
C GLN A 241 -9.07 0.62 -7.52
N VAL A 242 -9.44 -0.66 -7.65
CA VAL A 242 -9.63 -1.31 -8.96
C VAL A 242 -11.06 -1.15 -9.42
N VAL A 243 -11.24 -0.74 -10.69
CA VAL A 243 -12.54 -0.57 -11.37
C VAL A 243 -12.46 -1.24 -12.75
N GLY A 244 -13.52 -1.91 -13.17
CA GLY A 244 -13.62 -2.55 -14.50
C GLY A 244 -13.62 -4.08 -14.43
N ASN A 245 -13.19 -4.75 -15.51
CA ASN A 245 -13.55 -6.14 -15.79
C ASN A 245 -12.50 -7.19 -15.38
N SER A 246 -11.29 -6.77 -14.96
CA SER A 246 -10.20 -7.68 -14.60
C SER A 246 -9.57 -7.23 -13.27
N ASP A 247 -8.33 -7.54 -13.04
CA ASP A 247 -7.59 -7.21 -11.82
C ASP A 247 -6.33 -6.39 -12.10
N VAL A 248 -5.74 -5.91 -11.02
CA VAL A 248 -4.44 -5.23 -11.01
C VAL A 248 -3.45 -6.08 -10.20
N SER A 249 -2.29 -6.35 -10.77
CA SER A 249 -1.21 -7.06 -10.09
C SER A 249 -0.17 -6.06 -9.58
N LEU A 250 0.12 -6.11 -8.30
CA LEU A 250 1.13 -5.29 -7.62
C LEU A 250 2.36 -6.16 -7.31
N TYR A 251 3.56 -5.58 -7.46
CA TYR A 251 4.82 -6.29 -7.22
C TYR A 251 5.79 -5.42 -6.44
N LEU A 252 6.51 -6.05 -5.50
CA LEU A 252 7.73 -5.52 -4.90
C LEU A 252 8.93 -6.37 -5.33
N ALA A 253 10.02 -5.74 -5.72
CA ALA A 253 11.22 -6.42 -6.19
C ALA A 253 11.77 -7.40 -5.17
N GLY A 254 12.32 -8.52 -5.64
CA GLY A 254 13.21 -9.36 -4.85
C GLY A 254 14.56 -8.66 -4.63
N THR A 255 15.23 -9.01 -3.54
CA THR A 255 16.60 -8.59 -3.23
C THR A 255 17.45 -9.82 -2.89
N SER A 256 18.73 -9.65 -2.58
CA SER A 256 19.60 -10.77 -2.21
C SER A 256 19.13 -11.53 -0.96
N ASP A 257 18.40 -10.86 -0.08
CA ASP A 257 17.94 -11.33 1.24
C ASP A 257 16.42 -11.42 1.37
N ARG A 258 15.65 -11.01 0.35
CA ARG A 258 14.18 -10.98 0.37
C ARG A 258 13.60 -11.49 -0.93
N MET A 259 12.58 -12.35 -0.83
CA MET A 259 11.86 -12.82 -2.00
C MET A 259 11.01 -11.71 -2.63
N MET A 260 10.81 -11.75 -3.95
CA MET A 260 9.83 -10.95 -4.66
C MET A 260 8.43 -11.19 -4.06
N GLN A 261 7.67 -10.11 -3.88
CA GLN A 261 6.30 -10.19 -3.40
C GLN A 261 5.32 -9.80 -4.52
N LYS A 262 4.16 -10.45 -4.52
CA LYS A 262 3.06 -10.19 -5.45
C LYS A 262 1.74 -10.16 -4.69
N GLN A 263 0.91 -9.16 -5.04
CA GLN A 263 -0.49 -9.07 -4.62
C GLN A 263 -1.37 -8.86 -5.85
N THR A 264 -2.57 -9.41 -5.85
CA THR A 264 -3.56 -9.19 -6.90
C THR A 264 -4.79 -8.52 -6.30
N LEU A 265 -5.13 -7.34 -6.80
CA LEU A 265 -6.34 -6.61 -6.40
C LEU A 265 -7.44 -6.89 -7.42
N LEU A 266 -8.56 -7.39 -6.94
CA LEU A 266 -9.78 -7.60 -7.74
C LEU A 266 -10.59 -6.31 -7.82
N THR A 267 -11.51 -6.25 -8.78
CA THR A 267 -12.46 -5.13 -8.91
C THR A 267 -13.16 -4.83 -7.58
N GLY A 268 -13.21 -3.55 -7.22
CA GLY A 268 -13.75 -3.04 -5.96
C GLY A 268 -12.77 -3.05 -4.79
N GLN A 269 -11.69 -3.84 -4.85
CA GLN A 269 -10.68 -3.84 -3.80
C GLN A 269 -9.82 -2.57 -3.82
N THR A 270 -9.31 -2.22 -2.65
CA THR A 270 -8.47 -1.03 -2.45
C THR A 270 -7.16 -1.38 -1.75
N GLU A 271 -6.12 -0.57 -1.95
CA GLU A 271 -4.82 -0.73 -1.29
C GLU A 271 -4.21 0.62 -0.90
N ASP A 272 -3.27 0.64 0.05
CA ASP A 272 -2.53 1.84 0.46
C ASP A 272 -1.30 2.07 -0.40
N PHE A 273 -1.39 2.99 -1.35
CA PHE A 273 -0.29 3.35 -2.25
C PHE A 273 0.97 3.84 -1.52
N VAL A 274 0.79 4.67 -0.50
CA VAL A 274 1.93 5.25 0.24
C VAL A 274 2.66 4.16 1.02
N GLY A 275 1.92 3.26 1.67
CA GLY A 275 2.48 2.08 2.34
C GLY A 275 3.25 1.17 1.39
N LEU A 276 2.70 0.90 0.19
CA LEU A 276 3.38 0.14 -0.85
C LEU A 276 4.69 0.80 -1.31
N SER A 277 4.67 2.11 -1.52
CA SER A 277 5.87 2.86 -1.93
C SER A 277 6.96 2.83 -0.84
N GLN A 278 6.56 2.98 0.42
CA GLN A 278 7.47 2.85 1.55
C GLN A 278 8.05 1.43 1.62
N ALA A 279 7.22 0.39 1.36
CA ALA A 279 7.65 -0.99 1.25
C ALA A 279 8.75 -1.17 0.20
N ALA A 280 8.52 -0.65 -1.00
CA ALA A 280 9.46 -0.76 -2.10
C ALA A 280 10.81 -0.10 -1.75
N VAL A 281 10.79 1.12 -1.20
CA VAL A 281 11.99 1.86 -0.80
C VAL A 281 12.74 1.15 0.34
N ALA A 282 12.04 0.66 1.36
CA ALA A 282 12.65 -0.04 2.48
C ALA A 282 13.39 -1.31 2.05
N ARG A 283 12.89 -2.01 1.02
CA ARG A 283 13.54 -3.21 0.47
C ARG A 283 14.89 -2.94 -0.19
N THR A 284 15.19 -1.70 -0.58
CA THR A 284 16.52 -1.33 -1.12
C THR A 284 17.60 -1.20 -0.05
N LYS A 285 17.21 -1.15 1.23
CA LYS A 285 18.12 -1.07 2.36
C LYS A 285 18.48 -2.48 2.83
N PRO A 286 19.74 -2.71 3.28
CA PRO A 286 20.12 -4.00 3.86
C PRO A 286 19.19 -4.35 5.04
N HIS A 287 18.81 -5.62 5.15
CA HIS A 287 18.10 -6.10 6.32
C HIS A 287 19.08 -6.09 7.51
N VAL A 288 18.73 -5.36 8.56
CA VAL A 288 19.53 -5.36 9.80
C VAL A 288 19.14 -6.62 10.58
N SER A 289 19.82 -7.72 10.31
CA SER A 289 19.73 -8.94 11.11
C SER A 289 20.64 -8.82 12.32
N GLY A 290 20.16 -9.24 13.49
CA GLY A 290 20.99 -9.35 14.73
C GLY A 290 20.60 -8.41 15.86
N ILE A 291 19.39 -7.85 15.88
CA ILE A 291 18.86 -7.21 17.09
C ILE A 291 18.46 -8.34 18.05
N GLN A 292 19.19 -8.50 19.18
CA GLN A 292 18.75 -9.40 20.24
C GLN A 292 17.46 -8.84 20.85
N HIS A 293 16.33 -9.52 20.61
CA HIS A 293 15.06 -9.16 21.21
C HIS A 293 14.97 -9.70 22.63
N SER A 294 14.46 -8.88 23.55
CA SER A 294 14.14 -9.32 24.92
C SER A 294 12.92 -10.26 24.91
N ALA A 295 12.78 -11.09 25.94
CA ALA A 295 11.55 -11.86 26.13
C ALA A 295 10.34 -10.90 26.18
N PRO A 296 9.17 -11.29 25.61
CA PRO A 296 7.98 -10.44 25.63
C PRO A 296 7.59 -10.02 27.04
N GLU A 297 7.47 -8.72 27.28
CA GLU A 297 7.17 -8.15 28.59
C GLU A 297 6.36 -6.86 28.49
N VAL A 298 5.27 -6.77 29.24
CA VAL A 298 4.51 -5.54 29.49
C VAL A 298 4.94 -4.95 30.82
N LYS A 299 5.91 -4.06 30.82
CA LYS A 299 6.53 -3.51 32.05
C LYS A 299 5.55 -2.89 33.03
N LYS A 300 4.51 -2.22 32.53
CA LYS A 300 3.41 -1.62 33.30
C LYS A 300 2.11 -1.67 32.48
N GLY A 301 0.97 -1.68 33.19
CA GLY A 301 -0.34 -1.77 32.55
C GLY A 301 -0.72 -3.19 32.14
N THR A 302 -1.64 -3.28 31.20
CA THR A 302 -2.19 -4.55 30.72
C THR A 302 -2.37 -4.48 29.20
N LEU A 303 -2.04 -5.56 28.48
CA LEU A 303 -2.49 -5.75 27.10
C LEU A 303 -3.59 -6.79 27.05
N ILE A 304 -4.59 -6.59 26.17
CA ILE A 304 -5.66 -7.55 25.91
C ILE A 304 -5.80 -7.73 24.40
N ILE A 305 -5.29 -8.82 23.90
CA ILE A 305 -5.05 -9.07 22.48
C ILE A 305 -6.00 -10.16 22.02
N VAL A 306 -6.97 -9.82 21.14
CA VAL A 306 -8.05 -10.71 20.69
C VAL A 306 -7.81 -11.14 19.25
N GLY A 307 -7.84 -12.44 18.97
CA GLY A 307 -7.54 -13.01 17.66
C GLY A 307 -8.54 -12.65 16.56
N GLY A 308 -9.74 -12.18 16.92
CA GLY A 308 -10.81 -11.82 16.01
C GLY A 308 -12.15 -12.47 16.36
N GLY A 309 -13.17 -12.27 15.48
CA GLY A 309 -14.52 -12.73 15.75
C GLY A 309 -15.17 -12.03 16.94
N PRO A 310 -16.19 -12.63 17.60
CA PRO A 310 -16.86 -12.06 18.76
C PRO A 310 -15.88 -11.83 19.91
N LEU A 311 -15.95 -10.69 20.58
CA LEU A 311 -15.12 -10.40 21.74
C LEU A 311 -15.51 -11.29 22.93
N PRO A 312 -14.56 -12.02 23.56
CA PRO A 312 -14.89 -12.79 24.75
C PRO A 312 -15.40 -11.88 25.89
N PRO A 313 -16.56 -12.16 26.51
CA PRO A 313 -17.09 -11.32 27.61
C PRO A 313 -16.10 -11.15 28.76
N GLU A 314 -15.31 -12.18 29.05
CA GLU A 314 -14.26 -12.11 30.06
C GLU A 314 -13.15 -11.12 29.67
N ALA A 315 -12.75 -11.05 28.39
CA ALA A 315 -11.76 -10.07 27.91
C ALA A 315 -12.28 -8.64 28.09
N ILE A 316 -13.56 -8.38 27.77
CA ILE A 316 -14.20 -7.09 27.99
C ILE A 316 -14.20 -6.72 29.48
N ALA A 317 -14.64 -7.64 30.35
CA ALA A 317 -14.66 -7.41 31.79
C ALA A 317 -13.25 -7.09 32.35
N ARG A 318 -12.22 -7.83 31.88
CA ARG A 318 -10.83 -7.59 32.26
C ARG A 318 -10.31 -6.26 31.74
N PHE A 319 -10.76 -5.82 30.54
CA PHE A 319 -10.41 -4.52 29.98
C PHE A 319 -10.97 -3.38 30.85
N LEU A 320 -12.27 -3.42 31.17
CA LEU A 320 -12.89 -2.41 32.02
C LEU A 320 -12.26 -2.36 33.41
N MET A 321 -12.00 -3.52 34.01
CA MET A 321 -11.32 -3.61 35.31
C MET A 321 -9.92 -3.00 35.25
N ALA A 322 -9.13 -3.30 34.23
CA ALA A 322 -7.77 -2.79 34.05
C ALA A 322 -7.76 -1.28 33.74
N ALA A 323 -8.79 -0.76 33.09
CA ALA A 323 -8.99 0.67 32.89
C ALA A 323 -9.34 1.43 34.18
N GLY A 324 -9.76 0.73 35.25
CA GLY A 324 -10.16 1.35 36.52
C GLY A 324 -11.67 1.41 36.74
N GLY A 325 -12.47 0.69 35.96
CA GLY A 325 -13.93 0.55 36.07
C GLY A 325 -14.70 1.26 34.97
N ASN A 326 -16.02 1.21 35.09
CA ASN A 326 -16.96 1.56 34.03
C ASN A 326 -17.01 3.06 33.67
N GLU A 327 -16.62 3.94 34.59
CA GLU A 327 -16.59 5.40 34.37
C GLU A 327 -15.25 5.92 33.85
N SER A 328 -14.27 5.02 33.70
CA SER A 328 -12.94 5.39 33.22
C SER A 328 -13.01 5.90 31.78
N PRO A 329 -12.22 6.92 31.40
CA PRO A 329 -12.16 7.40 30.02
C PRO A 329 -11.52 6.34 29.11
N LEU A 330 -12.34 5.85 28.18
CA LEU A 330 -11.96 4.84 27.20
C LEU A 330 -11.94 5.46 25.81
N ILE A 331 -11.00 5.02 24.98
CA ILE A 331 -10.87 5.45 23.59
C ILE A 331 -10.97 4.23 22.68
N ILE A 332 -11.82 4.30 21.67
CA ILE A 332 -11.85 3.37 20.55
C ILE A 332 -11.15 4.04 19.38
N VAL A 333 -10.07 3.42 18.90
CA VAL A 333 -9.31 3.87 17.73
C VAL A 333 -9.76 3.06 16.51
N SER A 334 -10.41 3.75 15.58
CA SER A 334 -10.94 3.18 14.35
C SER A 334 -9.94 3.23 13.22
N ASN A 335 -9.89 2.15 12.44
CA ASN A 335 -8.99 2.03 11.29
C ASN A 335 -9.67 2.04 9.94
N ALA A 336 -11.01 2.03 9.93
CA ALA A 336 -11.75 1.82 8.69
C ALA A 336 -12.06 3.13 7.98
N ILE A 337 -11.58 3.27 6.74
CA ILE A 337 -12.26 4.11 5.76
C ILE A 337 -13.31 3.21 5.11
N GLY A 338 -14.58 3.47 5.39
CA GLY A 338 -15.72 2.93 4.66
C GLY A 338 -16.48 1.77 5.28
N ASP A 339 -16.06 1.21 6.42
CA ASP A 339 -16.86 0.22 7.16
C ASP A 339 -16.77 0.47 8.68
N ASP A 340 -17.77 1.21 9.21
CA ASP A 340 -17.91 1.52 10.64
C ASP A 340 -18.47 0.34 11.45
N SER A 341 -18.58 -0.86 10.89
CA SER A 341 -19.24 -2.01 11.53
C SER A 341 -18.51 -2.47 12.79
N ASP A 342 -17.18 -2.61 12.70
CA ASP A 342 -16.35 -3.10 13.80
C ASP A 342 -16.32 -2.11 14.98
N ASP A 343 -16.28 -0.81 14.69
CA ASP A 343 -16.29 0.24 15.72
C ASP A 343 -17.58 0.27 16.49
N LYS A 344 -18.72 0.20 15.78
CA LYS A 344 -20.05 0.16 16.37
C LYS A 344 -20.24 -1.09 17.21
N GLN A 345 -19.69 -2.22 16.76
CA GLN A 345 -19.75 -3.47 17.50
C GLN A 345 -18.94 -3.37 18.81
N VAL A 346 -17.68 -2.98 18.76
CA VAL A 346 -16.82 -2.83 19.96
C VAL A 346 -17.42 -1.83 20.94
N SER A 347 -17.92 -0.69 20.43
CA SER A 347 -18.58 0.31 21.27
C SER A 347 -19.83 -0.24 21.95
N ALA A 348 -20.67 -0.97 21.21
CA ALA A 348 -21.89 -1.58 21.76
C ALA A 348 -21.54 -2.64 22.83
N GLU A 349 -20.52 -3.47 22.59
CA GLU A 349 -20.11 -4.50 23.55
C GLU A 349 -19.51 -3.91 24.83
N LEU A 350 -18.67 -2.86 24.74
CA LEU A 350 -18.16 -2.14 25.92
C LEU A 350 -19.29 -1.44 26.68
N THR A 351 -20.22 -0.79 26.00
CA THR A 351 -21.37 -0.12 26.61
C THR A 351 -22.30 -1.12 27.29
N ALA A 352 -22.58 -2.27 26.65
CA ALA A 352 -23.38 -3.34 27.23
C ALA A 352 -22.73 -3.95 28.49
N ALA A 353 -21.41 -3.94 28.56
CA ALA A 353 -20.64 -4.34 29.74
C ALA A 353 -20.57 -3.26 30.84
N GLY A 354 -21.20 -2.08 30.59
CA GLY A 354 -21.35 -0.99 31.56
C GLY A 354 -20.39 0.20 31.37
N ALA A 355 -19.59 0.27 30.32
CA ALA A 355 -18.78 1.45 30.05
C ALA A 355 -19.65 2.68 29.78
N SER A 356 -19.40 3.79 30.49
CA SER A 356 -20.19 5.03 30.40
C SER A 356 -19.41 6.22 29.82
N ASN A 357 -18.10 6.09 29.60
CA ASN A 357 -17.23 7.18 29.17
C ASN A 357 -16.34 6.72 27.99
N VAL A 358 -16.96 6.55 26.82
CA VAL A 358 -16.32 6.03 25.61
C VAL A 358 -16.21 7.11 24.55
N HIS A 359 -14.99 7.37 24.10
CA HIS A 359 -14.68 8.32 23.02
C HIS A 359 -14.24 7.56 21.77
N HIS A 360 -14.64 8.06 20.60
CA HIS A 360 -14.27 7.49 19.31
C HIS A 360 -13.28 8.39 18.58
N ILE A 361 -12.30 7.77 17.96
CA ILE A 361 -11.29 8.44 17.15
C ILE A 361 -11.27 7.79 15.79
N HIS A 362 -11.63 8.59 14.77
CA HIS A 362 -11.55 8.19 13.38
C HIS A 362 -10.35 8.86 12.73
N SER A 363 -9.46 8.07 12.15
CA SER A 363 -8.38 8.59 11.29
C SER A 363 -8.80 8.53 9.83
N GLU A 364 -9.52 9.55 9.36
CA GLU A 364 -9.99 9.60 7.96
C GLU A 364 -8.86 9.78 6.94
N ASN A 365 -7.78 10.46 7.32
CA ASN A 365 -6.61 10.68 6.48
C ASN A 365 -5.35 10.69 7.34
N GLY A 366 -4.46 9.74 7.12
CA GLY A 366 -3.22 9.55 7.86
C GLY A 366 -2.21 10.70 7.86
N SER A 367 -2.65 11.93 7.61
CA SER A 367 -1.83 13.14 7.56
C SER A 367 -2.36 14.29 8.45
N GLN A 368 -3.44 14.08 9.20
CA GLN A 368 -3.84 15.12 10.16
C GLN A 368 -2.99 15.02 11.43
N PRO A 369 -2.26 16.07 11.82
CA PRO A 369 -1.58 16.08 13.11
C PRO A 369 -2.61 15.91 14.22
N LEU A 370 -2.20 15.23 15.31
CA LEU A 370 -2.98 15.13 16.54
C LEU A 370 -3.51 16.53 16.93
N ASN A 371 -4.81 16.77 16.74
CA ASN A 371 -5.38 18.04 17.18
C ASN A 371 -5.33 18.14 18.72
N ALA A 372 -5.41 19.36 19.25
CA ALA A 372 -5.27 19.61 20.69
C ALA A 372 -6.33 18.85 21.52
N ASP A 373 -7.56 18.73 21.00
CA ASP A 373 -8.66 18.06 21.68
C ASP A 373 -8.40 16.54 21.77
N PHE A 374 -7.87 15.94 20.69
CA PHE A 374 -7.50 14.54 20.65
C PHE A 374 -6.36 14.21 21.64
N ARG A 375 -5.33 15.07 21.67
CA ARG A 375 -4.22 14.93 22.62
C ARG A 375 -4.74 14.98 24.06
N ALA A 376 -5.61 15.92 24.38
CA ALA A 376 -6.18 16.07 25.73
C ALA A 376 -6.97 14.83 26.18
N VAL A 377 -7.73 14.20 25.25
CA VAL A 377 -8.48 12.97 25.55
C VAL A 377 -7.52 11.79 25.79
N LEU A 378 -6.47 11.63 24.96
CA LEU A 378 -5.47 10.58 25.15
C LEU A 378 -4.64 10.74 26.43
N GLU A 379 -4.34 11.96 26.83
CA GLU A 379 -3.62 12.23 28.09
C GLU A 379 -4.41 11.78 29.32
N GLN A 380 -5.74 11.73 29.23
CA GLN A 380 -6.63 11.29 30.31
C GLN A 380 -7.03 9.81 30.19
N ALA A 381 -6.86 9.20 29.03
CA ALA A 381 -7.31 7.85 28.75
C ALA A 381 -6.74 6.83 29.73
N ARG A 382 -7.58 5.90 30.16
CA ARG A 382 -7.26 4.77 31.02
C ARG A 382 -7.32 3.44 30.25
N GLY A 383 -8.07 3.41 29.16
CA GLY A 383 -8.14 2.29 28.24
C GLY A 383 -8.18 2.76 26.80
N VAL A 384 -7.46 2.07 25.92
CA VAL A 384 -7.49 2.30 24.47
C VAL A 384 -7.75 0.96 23.79
N TRP A 385 -8.70 0.95 22.84
CA TRP A 385 -9.03 -0.23 22.06
C TRP A 385 -8.86 0.03 20.57
N PHE A 386 -8.04 -0.81 19.92
CA PHE A 386 -7.84 -0.80 18.48
C PHE A 386 -8.80 -1.78 17.82
N THR A 387 -9.62 -1.31 16.87
CA THR A 387 -10.56 -2.16 16.15
C THR A 387 -9.89 -2.93 15.01
N GLY A 388 -10.61 -3.88 14.42
CA GLY A 388 -10.21 -4.59 13.22
C GLY A 388 -10.11 -3.68 11.99
N GLY A 389 -9.76 -4.22 10.83
CA GLY A 389 -9.66 -3.49 9.57
C GLY A 389 -8.31 -3.66 8.88
N ARG A 390 -7.89 -2.72 8.03
CA ARG A 390 -6.63 -2.80 7.29
C ARG A 390 -5.46 -2.27 8.11
N LEU A 391 -4.50 -3.15 8.40
CA LEU A 391 -3.34 -2.94 9.28
C LEU A 391 -2.42 -1.77 8.91
N GLY A 392 -2.20 -1.52 7.62
CA GLY A 392 -1.20 -0.56 7.14
C GLY A 392 -1.49 0.90 7.51
N ARG A 393 -2.72 1.23 7.87
CA ARG A 393 -3.15 2.62 8.07
C ARG A 393 -2.83 3.19 9.44
N GLN A 394 -2.82 2.38 10.49
CA GLN A 394 -2.66 2.85 11.88
C GLN A 394 -1.25 3.40 12.19
N VAL A 395 -0.21 2.75 11.68
CA VAL A 395 1.17 3.16 11.97
C VAL A 395 1.59 4.39 11.15
N ASN A 396 0.97 4.58 9.98
CA ASN A 396 1.28 5.71 9.09
C ASN A 396 0.71 7.05 9.55
N THR A 397 -0.10 7.06 10.60
CA THR A 397 -0.72 8.28 11.14
C THR A 397 0.16 9.01 12.16
N ASP A 398 1.32 8.46 12.51
CA ASP A 398 2.21 9.00 13.55
C ASP A 398 3.63 9.26 13.01
N PRO A 399 3.81 10.19 12.06
CA PRO A 399 5.10 10.43 11.43
C PRO A 399 6.16 10.99 12.40
N ASP A 400 5.75 11.61 13.51
CA ASP A 400 6.63 12.20 14.52
C ASP A 400 6.70 11.39 15.85
N GLY A 401 6.03 10.23 15.92
CA GLY A 401 6.01 9.38 17.12
C GLY A 401 5.20 9.93 18.30
N SER A 402 4.47 11.03 18.12
CA SER A 402 3.74 11.69 19.19
C SER A 402 2.54 10.86 19.69
N LEU A 403 1.81 10.20 18.79
CA LEU A 403 0.72 9.29 19.14
C LEU A 403 1.24 8.08 19.92
N LEU A 404 2.27 7.42 19.40
CA LEU A 404 2.89 6.27 20.07
C LEU A 404 3.35 6.62 21.50
N SER A 405 3.96 7.78 21.68
CA SER A 405 4.37 8.27 23.00
C SER A 405 3.17 8.40 23.96
N LEU A 406 2.04 8.97 23.52
CA LEU A 406 0.83 9.11 24.32
C LEU A 406 0.19 7.75 24.66
N LEU A 407 0.15 6.81 23.70
CA LEU A 407 -0.33 5.45 23.92
C LEU A 407 0.54 4.70 24.94
N GLN A 408 1.86 4.81 24.85
CA GLN A 408 2.77 4.24 25.85
C GLN A 408 2.53 4.84 27.25
N GLN A 409 2.18 6.12 27.35
CA GLN A 409 1.82 6.74 28.62
C GLN A 409 0.56 6.12 29.24
N VAL A 410 -0.40 5.61 28.46
CA VAL A 410 -1.56 4.87 29.01
C VAL A 410 -1.09 3.64 29.78
N LEU A 411 -0.21 2.83 29.19
CA LEU A 411 0.37 1.67 29.88
C LEU A 411 1.22 2.08 31.09
N LEU A 412 2.07 3.10 30.96
CA LEU A 412 2.93 3.58 32.04
C LEU A 412 2.14 4.10 33.25
N ARG A 413 0.93 4.62 33.05
CA ARG A 413 -0.01 5.01 34.12
C ARG A 413 -0.76 3.79 34.71
N GLY A 414 -0.45 2.56 34.27
CA GLY A 414 -1.12 1.33 34.72
C GLY A 414 -2.48 1.09 34.04
N GLY A 415 -2.77 1.77 32.93
CA GLY A 415 -3.96 1.57 32.12
C GLY A 415 -3.87 0.30 31.25
N VAL A 416 -4.78 0.20 30.28
CA VAL A 416 -4.93 -0.96 29.40
C VAL A 416 -4.96 -0.55 27.93
N ILE A 417 -4.28 -1.31 27.10
CA ILE A 417 -4.45 -1.28 25.65
C ILE A 417 -5.05 -2.63 25.24
N GLY A 418 -6.02 -2.59 24.35
CA GLY A 418 -6.62 -3.79 23.77
C GLY A 418 -6.80 -3.63 22.28
N GLY A 419 -6.88 -4.76 21.58
CA GLY A 419 -7.17 -4.77 20.15
C GLY A 419 -7.72 -6.09 19.67
N THR A 420 -8.44 -6.04 18.55
CA THR A 420 -9.02 -7.20 17.90
C THR A 420 -8.60 -7.29 16.43
N SER A 421 -8.38 -8.51 15.93
CA SER A 421 -8.00 -8.76 14.53
C SER A 421 -6.76 -7.93 14.15
N ALA A 422 -6.87 -7.02 13.18
CA ALA A 422 -5.80 -6.10 12.80
C ALA A 422 -5.27 -5.26 13.96
N GLY A 423 -6.18 -4.80 14.85
CA GLY A 423 -5.81 -4.06 16.07
C GLY A 423 -4.99 -4.88 17.05
N ALA A 424 -5.18 -6.20 17.11
CA ALA A 424 -4.38 -7.11 17.90
C ALA A 424 -2.93 -7.23 17.37
N THR A 425 -2.80 -7.33 16.05
CA THR A 425 -1.50 -7.55 15.40
C THR A 425 -0.55 -6.38 15.58
N ILE A 426 -1.06 -5.14 15.62
CA ILE A 426 -0.22 -3.95 15.82
C ILE A 426 0.35 -3.80 17.23
N GLU A 427 -0.14 -4.54 18.21
CA GLU A 427 0.38 -4.49 19.60
C GLU A 427 1.74 -5.17 19.73
N GLY A 428 2.10 -6.08 18.81
CA GLY A 428 3.41 -6.74 18.76
C GLY A 428 4.55 -5.85 18.29
N GLU A 429 5.75 -6.39 18.28
CA GLU A 429 6.92 -5.76 17.67
C GLU A 429 6.90 -5.93 16.17
N ASP A 430 6.61 -7.14 15.70
CA ASP A 430 6.44 -7.44 14.27
C ASP A 430 5.00 -7.85 13.95
N ARG A 431 4.51 -7.40 12.81
CA ARG A 431 3.17 -7.71 12.33
C ARG A 431 3.23 -8.88 11.37
N VAL A 432 2.45 -9.91 11.67
CA VAL A 432 2.26 -11.02 10.74
C VAL A 432 1.10 -10.68 9.82
N LEU A 433 1.41 -10.50 8.55
CA LEU A 433 0.47 -10.04 7.54
C LEU A 433 0.14 -11.18 6.59
N ALA A 434 -1.07 -11.67 6.65
CA ALA A 434 -1.66 -12.51 5.62
C ALA A 434 -3.18 -12.28 5.59
N ASP A 435 -3.71 -12.14 4.38
CA ASP A 435 -5.14 -12.09 4.12
C ASP A 435 -5.78 -13.49 4.26
N SER A 436 -7.07 -13.53 4.62
CA SER A 436 -7.91 -14.73 4.70
C SER A 436 -8.05 -15.52 3.38
N VAL A 437 -7.58 -14.95 2.26
CA VAL A 437 -7.66 -15.53 0.90
C VAL A 437 -6.30 -16.06 0.41
N GLY A 438 -5.25 -16.06 1.25
CA GLY A 438 -3.92 -16.56 0.85
C GLY A 438 -3.10 -15.58 -0.01
N ASN A 439 -3.56 -14.35 -0.23
CA ASN A 439 -2.75 -13.28 -0.80
C ASN A 439 -1.81 -12.73 0.29
N GLN A 440 -0.52 -12.68 -0.01
CA GLN A 440 0.41 -11.93 0.84
C GLN A 440 0.13 -10.44 0.65
N GLU A 441 -0.23 -9.75 1.72
CA GLU A 441 -0.29 -8.29 1.71
C GLU A 441 1.13 -7.74 1.49
N LEU A 442 1.29 -6.84 0.52
CA LEU A 442 2.59 -6.21 0.26
C LEU A 442 2.86 -5.16 1.34
N VAL A 443 3.83 -5.41 2.20
CA VAL A 443 4.12 -4.53 3.32
C VAL A 443 5.56 -4.07 3.33
N ALA A 444 5.74 -2.83 3.78
CA ALA A 444 7.03 -2.23 3.98
C ALA A 444 7.82 -2.92 5.10
N ASP A 445 9.10 -3.13 4.88
CA ASP A 445 10.04 -3.27 5.97
C ASP A 445 10.02 -1.97 6.80
N GLY A 446 9.77 -2.10 8.10
CA GLY A 446 9.48 -0.93 8.95
C GLY A 446 7.98 -0.68 9.13
N TYR A 447 7.12 -1.15 8.21
CA TYR A 447 5.67 -1.29 8.40
C TYR A 447 5.29 -2.67 8.94
N GLN A 448 6.21 -3.59 8.97
CA GLN A 448 6.11 -4.82 9.77
C GLN A 448 6.19 -4.51 11.27
N GLN A 449 6.76 -3.37 11.66
CA GLN A 449 6.83 -2.95 13.04
C GLN A 449 5.45 -2.51 13.54
N GLY A 450 4.96 -3.16 14.60
CA GLY A 450 3.79 -2.73 15.36
C GLY A 450 4.13 -1.51 16.24
N PHE A 451 3.21 -1.17 17.14
CA PHE A 451 3.46 -0.16 18.17
C PHE A 451 4.41 -0.62 19.30
N VAL A 452 4.87 -1.86 19.24
CA VAL A 452 5.83 -2.45 20.18
C VAL A 452 5.34 -2.38 21.63
N PHE A 453 4.04 -2.55 21.87
CA PHE A 453 3.51 -2.64 23.23
C PHE A 453 3.90 -3.97 23.87
N LEU A 454 4.08 -5.04 23.07
CA LEU A 454 4.66 -6.31 23.46
C LEU A 454 5.97 -6.55 22.69
N PRO A 455 7.10 -5.96 23.12
CA PRO A 455 8.39 -6.14 22.48
C PRO A 455 8.80 -7.62 22.50
N GLY A 456 9.54 -8.08 21.50
CA GLY A 456 9.97 -9.46 21.36
C GLY A 456 8.88 -10.42 20.84
N ALA A 457 7.69 -9.94 20.47
CA ALA A 457 6.58 -10.76 19.98
C ALA A 457 6.12 -10.37 18.57
N ALA A 458 5.84 -11.39 17.75
CA ALA A 458 5.11 -11.28 16.50
C ALA A 458 3.71 -11.90 16.66
N ILE A 459 2.64 -11.10 16.47
CA ILE A 459 1.26 -11.50 16.76
C ILE A 459 0.49 -11.74 15.46
N ASP A 460 -0.25 -12.87 15.42
CA ASP A 460 -1.11 -13.26 14.33
C ASP A 460 -2.52 -13.60 14.83
N GLN A 461 -3.49 -13.06 14.12
CA GLN A 461 -4.90 -13.20 14.39
C GLN A 461 -5.57 -14.23 13.44
N HIS A 462 -6.78 -14.71 13.78
CA HIS A 462 -7.54 -15.72 13.02
C HIS A 462 -6.73 -17.01 12.73
N PHE A 463 -5.94 -17.45 13.71
CA PHE A 463 -4.84 -18.39 13.52
C PHE A 463 -5.27 -19.73 12.91
N THR A 464 -6.23 -20.44 13.52
CA THR A 464 -6.69 -21.74 13.02
C THR A 464 -7.61 -21.62 11.80
N LYS A 465 -8.44 -20.56 11.75
CA LYS A 465 -9.39 -20.35 10.66
C LYS A 465 -8.72 -20.17 9.30
N CYS A 466 -7.53 -19.59 9.28
CA CYS A 466 -6.76 -19.31 8.06
C CYS A 466 -5.73 -20.40 7.74
N ASP A 467 -5.72 -21.53 8.45
CA ASP A 467 -4.77 -22.68 8.28
C ASP A 467 -3.29 -22.23 8.17
N ARG A 468 -2.91 -21.28 9.03
CA ARG A 468 -1.61 -20.61 8.95
C ARG A 468 -0.45 -21.36 9.57
N LEU A 469 -0.67 -22.61 10.02
CA LEU A 469 0.37 -23.39 10.69
C LEU A 469 1.60 -23.62 9.79
N ALA A 470 1.39 -23.91 8.51
CA ALA A 470 2.47 -24.16 7.56
C ALA A 470 3.25 -22.88 7.17
N ASP A 471 2.56 -21.74 7.08
CA ASP A 471 3.18 -20.47 6.73
C ASP A 471 4.08 -19.91 7.86
N ARG A 472 3.79 -20.29 9.10
CA ARG A 472 4.53 -19.83 10.28
C ARG A 472 5.85 -20.52 10.52
N VAL A 473 5.96 -21.77 10.16
CA VAL A 473 7.27 -22.45 10.15
C VAL A 473 8.23 -21.71 9.21
N ARG A 474 7.71 -21.13 8.11
CA ARG A 474 8.50 -20.27 7.21
C ARG A 474 8.81 -18.91 7.84
N LEU A 475 7.84 -18.27 8.49
CA LEU A 475 8.03 -16.96 9.12
C LEU A 475 9.04 -17.04 10.25
N LYS A 476 8.99 -18.08 11.09
CA LYS A 476 9.96 -18.30 12.18
C LYS A 476 11.38 -18.54 11.65
N ARG A 477 11.54 -19.15 10.47
CA ARG A 477 12.86 -19.29 9.83
C ARG A 477 13.42 -17.95 9.35
N SER A 478 12.53 -16.98 9.02
CA SER A 478 12.93 -15.63 8.61
C SER A 478 13.09 -14.64 9.76
N ILE A 479 12.41 -14.87 10.91
CA ILE A 479 12.46 -14.01 12.12
C ILE A 479 12.82 -14.89 13.32
N SER A 480 14.04 -15.41 13.35
CA SER A 480 14.47 -16.43 14.33
C SER A 480 14.52 -15.95 15.79
N GLU A 481 14.38 -14.66 16.05
CA GLU A 481 14.61 -14.04 17.36
C GLU A 481 13.33 -13.62 18.11
N LEU A 482 12.17 -13.50 17.41
CA LEU A 482 10.89 -13.14 18.01
C LEU A 482 10.10 -14.37 18.47
N VAL A 483 9.27 -14.18 19.50
CA VAL A 483 8.24 -15.14 19.89
C VAL A 483 7.03 -14.98 18.98
N GLY A 484 6.73 -15.98 18.17
CA GLY A 484 5.51 -16.01 17.35
C GLY A 484 4.30 -16.36 18.22
N ILE A 485 3.20 -15.60 18.08
CA ILE A 485 1.97 -15.83 18.85
C ILE A 485 0.79 -15.87 17.89
N GLY A 486 0.12 -17.04 17.78
CA GLY A 486 -1.09 -17.24 16.99
C GLY A 486 -2.32 -17.26 17.88
N ILE A 487 -3.31 -16.38 17.64
CA ILE A 487 -4.52 -16.27 18.48
C ILE A 487 -5.74 -16.65 17.63
N ASP A 488 -6.55 -17.57 18.13
CA ASP A 488 -7.79 -18.01 17.47
C ASP A 488 -8.93 -16.99 17.63
N ASP A 489 -9.95 -17.10 16.75
CA ASP A 489 -11.19 -16.33 16.88
C ASP A 489 -11.85 -16.57 18.23
N ALA A 490 -12.57 -15.55 18.73
CA ALA A 490 -13.25 -15.54 20.03
C ALA A 490 -12.35 -15.92 21.21
N THR A 491 -11.05 -15.61 21.10
CA THR A 491 -10.02 -15.91 22.10
C THR A 491 -9.15 -14.69 22.31
N ALA A 492 -8.82 -14.43 23.56
CA ALA A 492 -7.93 -13.34 23.94
C ALA A 492 -6.77 -13.83 24.78
N MET A 493 -5.61 -13.20 24.63
CA MET A 493 -4.54 -13.28 25.60
C MET A 493 -4.46 -11.97 26.40
N ILE A 494 -4.31 -12.09 27.72
CA ILE A 494 -4.15 -10.99 28.66
C ILE A 494 -2.72 -11.03 29.16
N VAL A 495 -1.96 -9.97 28.90
CA VAL A 495 -0.52 -9.92 29.25
C VAL A 495 -0.26 -8.88 30.33
N ARG A 496 0.45 -9.30 31.40
CA ARG A 496 0.95 -8.44 32.47
C ARG A 496 2.35 -8.90 32.85
N GLY A 497 3.33 -8.02 32.85
CA GLY A 497 4.71 -8.43 32.96
C GLY A 497 5.10 -9.43 31.88
N THR A 498 5.68 -10.54 32.25
CA THR A 498 6.04 -11.65 31.35
C THR A 498 4.98 -12.75 31.30
N ILE A 499 3.85 -12.59 31.99
CA ILE A 499 2.81 -13.62 32.13
C ILE A 499 1.64 -13.32 31.17
N MET A 500 1.31 -14.30 30.36
CA MET A 500 0.13 -14.35 29.53
C MET A 500 -0.92 -15.28 30.15
N GLU A 501 -2.19 -14.89 30.13
CA GLU A 501 -3.36 -15.69 30.47
C GLU A 501 -4.30 -15.77 29.26
N VAL A 502 -4.81 -16.95 28.92
CA VAL A 502 -5.74 -17.13 27.80
C VAL A 502 -7.17 -17.19 28.31
N VAL A 503 -8.06 -16.40 27.71
CA VAL A 503 -9.50 -16.37 28.00
C VAL A 503 -10.30 -16.46 26.69
N GLY A 504 -11.55 -16.89 26.77
CA GLY A 504 -12.43 -17.04 25.61
C GLY A 504 -12.69 -18.50 25.26
N SER A 505 -12.92 -18.80 23.96
CA SER A 505 -13.49 -20.09 23.54
C SER A 505 -12.49 -21.10 22.98
N ASN A 506 -11.31 -20.65 22.53
CA ASN A 506 -10.33 -21.48 21.81
C ASN A 506 -8.95 -21.43 22.45
N GLN A 507 -7.89 -21.23 21.69
CA GLN A 507 -6.50 -21.40 22.13
C GLN A 507 -5.58 -20.35 21.54
N VAL A 508 -4.37 -20.28 22.12
CA VAL A 508 -3.24 -19.49 21.64
C VAL A 508 -2.06 -20.43 21.37
N ALA A 509 -1.44 -20.31 20.21
CA ALA A 509 -0.22 -21.03 19.85
C ALA A 509 1.00 -20.11 20.10
N VAL A 510 2.00 -20.59 20.85
CA VAL A 510 3.25 -19.85 21.13
C VAL A 510 4.42 -20.57 20.47
N PHE A 511 5.11 -19.89 19.57
CA PHE A 511 6.28 -20.37 18.81
C PHE A 511 7.53 -19.71 19.38
N ASP A 512 8.14 -20.32 20.38
CA ASP A 512 9.27 -19.76 21.10
C ASP A 512 10.54 -20.63 21.08
N ARG A 513 10.48 -21.80 20.42
CA ARG A 513 11.60 -22.74 20.32
C ARG A 513 12.31 -22.58 18.98
N GLN A 514 13.64 -22.68 18.99
CA GLN A 514 14.45 -22.82 17.77
C GLN A 514 14.17 -24.18 17.14
N PRO A 515 14.08 -24.28 15.80
CA PRO A 515 14.01 -25.58 15.14
C PRO A 515 15.27 -26.38 15.48
N ASP A 516 15.13 -27.44 16.24
CA ASP A 516 16.18 -28.45 16.41
C ASP A 516 15.88 -29.58 15.43
N ASP A 517 16.70 -29.71 14.40
CA ASP A 517 16.55 -30.74 13.34
C ASP A 517 16.63 -32.17 13.89
N SER A 518 16.91 -32.37 15.17
CA SER A 518 17.14 -33.67 15.80
C SER A 518 15.97 -34.20 16.62
N GLN A 519 14.88 -33.44 16.87
CA GLN A 519 13.79 -33.88 17.74
C GLN A 519 12.39 -33.77 17.10
N ALA A 520 11.62 -34.85 17.24
CA ALA A 520 10.23 -34.99 16.75
C ALA A 520 9.18 -34.29 17.64
N GLN A 521 9.52 -33.21 18.33
CA GLN A 521 8.57 -32.43 19.15
C GLN A 521 8.04 -31.21 18.38
N PRO A 522 6.76 -30.85 18.60
CA PRO A 522 6.19 -29.68 17.93
C PRO A 522 6.95 -28.39 18.31
N GLU A 523 7.25 -27.58 17.32
CA GLU A 523 7.99 -26.30 17.45
C GLU A 523 7.22 -25.22 18.21
N PHE A 524 6.04 -25.53 18.76
CA PHE A 524 5.14 -24.58 19.41
C PHE A 524 4.40 -25.20 20.60
N SER A 525 3.95 -24.35 21.52
CA SER A 525 3.11 -24.71 22.65
C SER A 525 1.68 -24.23 22.43
N ILE A 526 0.68 -25.09 22.67
CA ILE A 526 -0.74 -24.72 22.68
C ILE A 526 -1.15 -24.37 24.09
N ILE A 527 -1.67 -23.14 24.26
CA ILE A 527 -2.15 -22.60 25.53
C ILE A 527 -3.67 -22.49 25.45
N LYS A 528 -4.38 -23.25 26.25
CA LYS A 528 -5.86 -23.28 26.27
C LYS A 528 -6.43 -22.25 27.22
N THR A 529 -7.70 -21.92 27.03
CA THR A 529 -8.47 -21.06 27.94
C THR A 529 -8.28 -21.48 29.42
N GLY A 530 -8.02 -20.49 30.27
CA GLY A 530 -7.73 -20.65 31.71
C GLY A 530 -6.28 -20.99 32.02
N GLN A 531 -5.46 -21.28 31.03
CA GLN A 531 -4.03 -21.53 31.25
C GLN A 531 -3.21 -20.24 31.17
N LYS A 532 -2.03 -20.29 31.81
CA LYS A 532 -1.06 -19.18 31.82
C LYS A 532 0.27 -19.64 31.27
N TYR A 533 0.96 -18.72 30.60
CA TYR A 533 2.28 -18.95 30.03
C TYR A 533 3.25 -17.84 30.45
N ASP A 534 4.48 -18.24 30.80
CA ASP A 534 5.56 -17.32 31.17
C ASP A 534 6.55 -17.17 30.00
N PHE A 535 6.54 -16.05 29.36
CA PHE A 535 7.42 -15.74 28.22
C PHE A 535 8.91 -15.72 28.63
N LYS A 536 9.22 -15.27 29.85
CA LYS A 536 10.60 -15.20 30.35
C LYS A 536 11.21 -16.59 30.52
N HIS A 537 10.44 -17.53 31.05
CA HIS A 537 10.90 -18.89 31.32
C HIS A 537 10.42 -19.90 30.25
N ARG A 538 9.69 -19.45 29.23
CA ARG A 538 9.18 -20.23 28.09
C ARG A 538 8.45 -21.51 28.53
N ARG A 539 7.47 -21.38 29.42
CA ARG A 539 6.77 -22.53 30.01
C ARG A 539 5.34 -22.22 30.43
N LEU A 540 4.51 -23.26 30.38
CA LEU A 540 3.18 -23.25 31.00
C LEU A 540 3.30 -23.18 32.52
N LEU A 541 2.41 -22.39 33.14
CA LEU A 541 2.26 -22.33 34.58
C LEU A 541 1.09 -23.21 35.01
N GLY A 542 1.24 -23.96 36.09
CA GLY A 542 0.14 -24.71 36.72
C GLY A 542 -0.94 -23.79 37.28
N SER A 543 -2.13 -24.33 37.62
CA SER A 543 -3.27 -23.60 38.19
C SER A 543 -2.95 -22.82 39.48
N THR A 544 -1.82 -23.10 40.14
CA THR A 544 -1.30 -22.42 41.33
C THR A 544 -0.20 -21.39 40.99
N GLY A 545 0.12 -21.15 39.73
CA GLY A 545 1.26 -20.31 39.30
C GLY A 545 2.63 -20.98 39.47
N LEU A 546 2.68 -22.24 39.85
CA LEU A 546 3.91 -23.06 39.95
C LEU A 546 4.14 -23.84 38.65
N PRO A 547 5.40 -24.18 38.29
CA PRO A 547 5.69 -24.93 37.08
C PRO A 547 5.04 -26.32 37.13
N MET A 548 4.40 -26.72 36.01
CA MET A 548 3.95 -28.09 35.81
C MET A 548 5.19 -28.97 35.57
N THR A 549 5.39 -29.98 36.41
CA THR A 549 6.35 -31.04 36.14
C THR A 549 5.82 -31.85 34.96
N GLU A 550 6.64 -32.02 33.92
CA GLU A 550 6.34 -32.93 32.80
C GLU A 550 6.05 -34.33 33.35
N THR A 551 4.81 -34.75 33.25
CA THR A 551 4.49 -36.18 33.36
C THR A 551 4.94 -36.86 32.08
N LYS A 552 5.90 -37.77 32.21
CA LYS A 552 6.47 -38.62 31.15
C LYS A 552 5.41 -39.38 30.40
#